data_ecc96d7058204530970856ab616c772f
#
_entry.id   ecc96d7058204530970856ab616c772f
#
_cell.length_a   1.000
_cell.length_b   1.000
_cell.length_c   1.000
_cell.angle_alpha   90.00
_cell.angle_beta   90.00
_cell.angle_gamma   90.00
#
_symmetry.space_group_name_H-M   'P 1'
#
loop_
_entity.id
_entity.type
_entity.pdbx_description
1 polymer ?
#
loop_
_entity_poly.entity_id
_entity_poly.type
_entity_poly.pdbx_seq_one_letter_code
_entity_poly.pdbx_strand_id
1 'polypeptide(L)'
;MSQTPLIAIVDDDASVCEAIQGLVEASGFAAEAYSSAEEFLQSERLNETACLITDVQLPGMSGFQLQSHLSVSGSRIPIIVITAFPVDDRRALAAGAICFLRKPVVKEDLLTCIRLALDQRHSGDFR
;
A
#
# COMPACT_ATOMS: atom_id res chain seq x y z
N MET A 1 -22.34 7.19 -9.24
CA MET A 1 -21.11 7.66 -9.86
C MET A 1 -19.91 6.99 -9.21
N SER A 2 -19.12 6.31 -9.99
CA SER A 2 -17.97 5.61 -9.44
C SER A 2 -16.82 6.60 -9.22
N GLN A 3 -16.17 6.48 -8.09
CA GLN A 3 -14.99 7.26 -7.78
C GLN A 3 -13.75 6.48 -8.15
N THR A 4 -12.75 7.19 -8.64
CA THR A 4 -11.45 6.59 -8.92
C THR A 4 -10.82 6.14 -7.60
N PRO A 5 -10.45 4.86 -7.45
CA PRO A 5 -9.82 4.41 -6.21
C PRO A 5 -8.52 5.14 -5.96
N LEU A 6 -8.29 5.51 -4.70
CA LEU A 6 -7.08 6.18 -4.28
C LEU A 6 -6.09 5.16 -3.74
N ILE A 7 -4.91 5.12 -4.34
CA ILE A 7 -3.82 4.24 -3.91
C ILE A 7 -2.78 5.09 -3.19
N ALA A 8 -2.52 4.78 -1.94
CA ALA A 8 -1.48 5.47 -1.17
C ALA A 8 -0.16 4.73 -1.32
N ILE A 9 0.93 5.47 -1.43
CA ILE A 9 2.28 4.91 -1.59
C ILE A 9 3.15 5.50 -0.50
N VAL A 10 3.76 4.65 0.33
CA VAL A 10 4.65 5.08 1.40
C VAL A 10 6.04 4.51 1.17
N ASP A 11 6.99 5.38 0.87
CA ASP A 11 8.39 5.03 0.64
C ASP A 11 9.23 6.29 0.83
N ASP A 12 10.35 6.17 1.51
CA ASP A 12 11.22 7.33 1.74
C ASP A 12 12.08 7.68 0.54
N ASP A 13 12.10 6.83 -0.49
CA ASP A 13 12.82 7.08 -1.73
C ASP A 13 11.87 7.75 -2.74
N ALA A 14 12.12 9.04 -3.01
CA ALA A 14 11.27 9.81 -3.90
C ALA A 14 11.19 9.22 -5.31
N SER A 15 12.29 8.65 -5.82
CA SER A 15 12.28 8.09 -7.16
C SER A 15 11.43 6.82 -7.24
N VAL A 16 11.39 6.02 -6.18
CA VAL A 16 10.51 4.86 -6.10
C VAL A 16 9.06 5.32 -6.08
N CYS A 17 8.74 6.33 -5.27
CA CYS A 17 7.40 6.90 -5.21
C CYS A 17 6.94 7.38 -6.57
N GLU A 18 7.79 8.11 -7.28
CA GLU A 18 7.44 8.62 -8.61
C GLU A 18 7.17 7.49 -9.59
N ALA A 19 8.02 6.46 -9.57
CA ALA A 19 7.87 5.33 -10.48
C ALA A 19 6.56 4.59 -10.23
N ILE A 20 6.26 4.29 -8.98
CA ILE A 20 5.04 3.56 -8.63
C ILE A 20 3.81 4.43 -8.89
N GLN A 21 3.88 5.71 -8.54
CA GLN A 21 2.80 6.64 -8.77
C GLN A 21 2.47 6.72 -10.26
N GLY A 22 3.49 6.78 -11.12
CA GLY A 22 3.30 6.78 -12.56
C GLY A 22 2.60 5.52 -13.06
N LEU A 23 3.00 4.35 -12.56
CA LEU A 23 2.37 3.08 -12.95
C LEU A 23 0.90 3.05 -12.52
N VAL A 24 0.62 3.50 -11.31
CA VAL A 24 -0.72 3.50 -10.75
C VAL A 24 -1.63 4.44 -11.54
N GLU A 25 -1.16 5.65 -11.80
CA GLU A 25 -1.94 6.65 -12.53
C GLU A 25 -2.17 6.24 -13.98
N ALA A 26 -1.17 5.67 -14.62
CA ALA A 26 -1.29 5.18 -15.99
C ALA A 26 -2.32 4.06 -16.10
N SER A 27 -2.62 3.38 -15.01
CA SER A 27 -3.58 2.29 -14.97
C SER A 27 -5.00 2.74 -14.58
N GLY A 28 -5.20 4.05 -14.44
CA GLY A 28 -6.53 4.60 -14.20
C GLY A 28 -6.88 4.83 -12.73
N PHE A 29 -5.92 4.71 -11.81
CA PHE A 29 -6.15 4.96 -10.40
C PHE A 29 -5.60 6.31 -9.99
N ALA A 30 -6.12 6.86 -8.89
CA ALA A 30 -5.52 8.04 -8.27
C ALA A 30 -4.40 7.58 -7.35
N ALA A 31 -3.34 8.36 -7.22
CA ALA A 31 -2.20 8.02 -6.39
C ALA A 31 -1.78 9.21 -5.52
N GLU A 32 -1.40 8.91 -4.28
CA GLU A 32 -0.88 9.90 -3.35
C GLU A 32 0.35 9.30 -2.69
N ALA A 33 1.48 10.00 -2.73
CA ALA A 33 2.73 9.49 -2.19
C ALA A 33 3.08 10.18 -0.87
N TYR A 34 3.64 9.40 0.04
CA TYR A 34 4.07 9.87 1.36
C TYR A 34 5.48 9.36 1.60
N SER A 35 6.31 10.18 2.25
CA SER A 35 7.71 9.84 2.52
C SER A 35 7.90 9.04 3.81
N SER A 36 6.87 8.94 4.64
CA SER A 36 6.94 8.20 5.90
C SER A 36 5.57 7.64 6.26
N ALA A 37 5.58 6.64 7.14
CA ALA A 37 4.34 6.08 7.67
C ALA A 37 3.57 7.11 8.48
N GLU A 38 4.29 7.92 9.26
CA GLU A 38 3.69 8.96 10.09
C GLU A 38 2.95 9.99 9.23
N GLU A 39 3.57 10.38 8.11
CA GLU A 39 2.94 11.33 7.19
C GLU A 39 1.64 10.78 6.63
N PHE A 40 1.63 9.49 6.26
CA PHE A 40 0.42 8.84 5.77
C PHE A 40 -0.66 8.81 6.86
N LEU A 41 -0.30 8.46 8.09
CA LEU A 41 -1.27 8.37 9.18
C LEU A 41 -1.89 9.73 9.53
N GLN A 42 -1.19 10.81 9.25
CA GLN A 42 -1.68 12.17 9.51
C GLN A 42 -2.43 12.77 8.31
N SER A 43 -2.52 12.03 7.22
CA SER A 43 -3.15 12.52 6.00
C SER A 43 -4.65 12.66 6.17
N GLU A 44 -5.21 13.74 5.64
CA GLU A 44 -6.64 13.94 5.59
C GLU A 44 -7.34 12.91 4.68
N ARG A 45 -6.57 12.31 3.78
CA ARG A 45 -7.11 11.33 2.84
C ARG A 45 -6.97 9.88 3.31
N LEU A 46 -6.56 9.68 4.56
CA LEU A 46 -6.38 8.34 5.11
C LEU A 46 -7.64 7.49 4.92
N ASN A 47 -8.80 8.03 5.26
CA ASN A 47 -10.05 7.28 5.19
C ASN A 47 -10.57 7.09 3.77
N GLU A 48 -10.01 7.80 2.80
CA GLU A 48 -10.36 7.64 1.39
C GLU A 48 -9.48 6.61 0.69
N THR A 49 -8.44 6.14 1.36
CA THR A 49 -7.45 5.24 0.76
C THR A 49 -8.07 3.87 0.51
N ALA A 50 -8.04 3.44 -0.74
CA ALA A 50 -8.59 2.14 -1.15
C ALA A 50 -7.56 1.02 -1.02
N CYS A 51 -6.27 1.35 -1.11
CA CYS A 51 -5.18 0.39 -1.03
C CYS A 51 -3.91 1.12 -0.63
N LEU A 52 -3.09 0.50 0.21
CA LEU A 52 -1.82 1.06 0.66
C LEU A 52 -0.67 0.22 0.14
N ILE A 53 0.29 0.86 -0.51
CA ILE A 53 1.55 0.23 -0.91
C ILE A 53 2.64 0.82 -0.01
N THR A 54 3.32 0.00 0.75
CA THR A 54 4.34 0.49 1.69
C THR A 54 5.62 -0.31 1.63
N ASP A 55 6.75 0.41 1.74
CA ASP A 55 8.04 -0.24 1.97
C ASP A 55 8.09 -0.75 3.40
N VAL A 56 8.86 -1.81 3.61
CA VAL A 56 9.12 -2.35 4.95
C VAL A 56 10.07 -1.43 5.71
N GLN A 57 11.12 -0.99 5.04
CA GLN A 57 12.17 -0.19 5.68
C GLN A 57 11.94 1.30 5.48
N LEU A 58 11.47 1.92 6.54
CA LEU A 58 11.17 3.34 6.56
C LEU A 58 11.84 3.96 7.79
N PRO A 59 12.26 5.24 7.72
CA PRO A 59 12.72 5.92 8.92
C PRO A 59 11.56 6.10 9.88
N GLY A 60 11.82 5.95 11.17
CA GLY A 60 10.77 6.00 12.17
C GLY A 60 9.95 4.74 12.18
N MET A 61 8.64 4.87 11.98
CA MET A 61 7.75 3.71 11.96
C MET A 61 7.99 2.87 10.70
N SER A 62 8.27 1.58 10.87
CA SER A 62 8.49 0.67 9.75
C SER A 62 7.17 0.30 9.06
N GLY A 63 7.27 -0.34 7.89
CA GLY A 63 6.08 -0.83 7.20
C GLY A 63 5.29 -1.84 8.01
N PHE A 64 5.97 -2.73 8.75
CA PHE A 64 5.29 -3.70 9.60
C PHE A 64 4.61 -3.03 10.80
N GLN A 65 5.25 -2.01 11.36
CA GLN A 65 4.63 -1.23 12.45
C GLN A 65 3.41 -0.48 11.94
N LEU A 66 3.48 0.04 10.71
CA LEU A 66 2.32 0.70 10.08
C LEU A 66 1.18 -0.28 9.91
N GLN A 67 1.45 -1.50 9.44
CA GLN A 67 0.42 -2.55 9.34
C GLN A 67 -0.25 -2.81 10.69
N SER A 68 0.57 -2.97 11.73
CA SER A 68 0.06 -3.23 13.08
C SER A 68 -0.80 -2.08 13.58
N HIS A 69 -0.35 -0.86 13.34
CA HIS A 69 -1.08 0.32 13.76
C HIS A 69 -2.46 0.38 13.11
N LEU A 70 -2.52 0.14 11.80
CA LEU A 70 -3.79 0.16 11.08
C LEU A 70 -4.71 -0.96 11.55
N SER A 71 -4.17 -2.14 11.79
CA SER A 71 -4.95 -3.28 12.27
C SER A 71 -5.57 -2.98 13.64
N VAL A 72 -4.76 -2.45 14.55
CA VAL A 72 -5.22 -2.11 15.92
C VAL A 72 -6.29 -1.03 15.88
N SER A 73 -6.17 -0.07 14.98
CA SER A 73 -7.16 1.01 14.87
C SER A 73 -8.41 0.61 14.08
N GLY A 74 -8.51 -0.64 13.66
CA GLY A 74 -9.71 -1.14 12.98
C GLY A 74 -9.78 -0.80 11.50
N SER A 75 -8.69 -0.34 10.93
CA SER A 75 -8.65 -0.02 9.51
C SER A 75 -8.73 -1.29 8.67
N ARG A 76 -9.49 -1.24 7.58
CA ARG A 76 -9.62 -2.35 6.65
C ARG A 76 -8.90 -2.09 5.34
N ILE A 77 -8.00 -1.10 5.31
CA ILE A 77 -7.25 -0.78 4.11
C ILE A 77 -6.37 -1.98 3.75
N PRO A 78 -6.55 -2.58 2.56
CA PRO A 78 -5.67 -3.67 2.13
C PRO A 78 -4.26 -3.14 1.88
N ILE A 79 -3.25 -3.94 2.25
CA ILE A 79 -1.86 -3.50 2.24
C ILE A 79 -1.04 -4.37 1.32
N ILE A 80 -0.26 -3.74 0.45
CA ILE A 80 0.75 -4.37 -0.40
C ILE A 80 2.10 -3.94 0.14
N VAL A 81 2.96 -4.90 0.47
CA VAL A 81 4.29 -4.62 1.01
C VAL A 81 5.32 -4.73 -0.10
N ILE A 82 6.18 -3.72 -0.22
CA ILE A 82 7.30 -3.73 -1.18
C ILE A 82 8.61 -3.57 -0.42
N THR A 83 9.69 -4.13 -0.95
CA THR A 83 11.01 -3.95 -0.34
C THR A 83 12.13 -4.33 -1.31
N ALA A 84 13.29 -3.67 -1.16
CA ALA A 84 14.50 -4.03 -1.88
C ALA A 84 15.31 -5.09 -1.14
N PHE A 85 15.03 -5.29 0.14
CA PHE A 85 15.83 -6.15 1.00
C PHE A 85 15.17 -7.52 1.18
N PRO A 86 15.97 -8.57 1.40
CA PRO A 86 15.40 -9.88 1.73
C PRO A 86 14.64 -9.80 3.06
N VAL A 87 13.38 -10.19 3.03
CA VAL A 87 12.52 -10.22 4.23
C VAL A 87 11.77 -11.52 4.20
N ASP A 88 11.29 -11.93 5.36
CA ASP A 88 10.48 -13.14 5.45
C ASP A 88 9.07 -12.82 4.92
N ASP A 89 8.76 -13.35 3.74
CA ASP A 89 7.46 -13.16 3.09
C ASP A 89 6.32 -13.62 4.00
N ARG A 90 6.56 -14.66 4.80
CA ARG A 90 5.55 -15.18 5.72
C ARG A 90 5.20 -14.18 6.81
N ARG A 91 6.18 -13.38 7.23
CA ARG A 91 5.94 -12.34 8.22
C ARG A 91 5.00 -11.28 7.68
N ALA A 92 5.21 -10.84 6.43
CA ALA A 92 4.37 -9.84 5.78
C ALA A 92 2.94 -10.35 5.63
N LEU A 93 2.79 -11.59 5.18
CA LEU A 93 1.47 -12.19 4.97
C LEU A 93 0.77 -12.47 6.30
N ALA A 94 1.52 -12.92 7.31
CA ALA A 94 0.97 -13.16 8.63
C ALA A 94 0.49 -11.87 9.29
N ALA A 95 1.09 -10.73 8.94
CA ALA A 95 0.67 -9.42 9.43
C ALA A 95 -0.54 -8.87 8.66
N GLY A 96 -1.05 -9.61 7.67
CA GLY A 96 -2.25 -9.24 6.95
C GLY A 96 -2.05 -8.58 5.59
N ALA A 97 -0.83 -8.57 5.06
CA ALA A 97 -0.59 -8.02 3.72
C ALA A 97 -1.25 -8.90 2.65
N ILE A 98 -1.81 -8.25 1.64
CA ILE A 98 -2.41 -8.93 0.49
C ILE A 98 -1.32 -9.54 -0.39
N CYS A 99 -0.27 -8.77 -0.61
CA CYS A 99 0.83 -9.14 -1.49
C CYS A 99 2.14 -8.65 -0.93
N PHE A 100 3.21 -9.34 -1.32
CA PHE A 100 4.57 -8.94 -1.02
C PHE A 100 5.32 -8.87 -2.34
N LEU A 101 5.87 -7.70 -2.68
CA LEU A 101 6.61 -7.50 -3.92
C LEU A 101 8.03 -7.04 -3.64
N ARG A 102 8.97 -7.48 -4.47
CA ARG A 102 10.35 -7.05 -4.39
C ARG A 102 10.61 -5.92 -5.37
N LYS A 103 11.46 -4.98 -4.97
CA LYS A 103 11.93 -3.93 -5.87
C LYS A 103 13.01 -4.49 -6.79
N PRO A 104 13.08 -4.07 -8.05
CA PRO A 104 12.19 -3.10 -8.70
C PRO A 104 10.81 -3.72 -8.95
N VAL A 105 9.76 -2.92 -8.75
CA VAL A 105 8.39 -3.39 -8.88
C VAL A 105 8.04 -3.55 -10.35
N VAL A 106 7.53 -4.74 -10.70
CA VAL A 106 7.09 -5.04 -12.05
C VAL A 106 5.64 -4.62 -12.21
N LYS A 107 5.34 -3.90 -13.29
CA LYS A 107 4.02 -3.33 -13.53
C LYS A 107 2.90 -4.37 -13.42
N GLU A 108 3.05 -5.50 -14.09
CA GLU A 108 2.02 -6.55 -14.10
C GLU A 108 1.78 -7.12 -12.71
N ASP A 109 2.84 -7.32 -11.94
CA ASP A 109 2.73 -7.82 -10.58
C ASP A 109 2.02 -6.81 -9.68
N LEU A 110 2.37 -5.54 -9.82
CA LEU A 110 1.75 -4.48 -9.03
C LEU A 110 0.27 -4.38 -9.33
N LEU A 111 -0.11 -4.39 -10.61
CA LEU A 111 -1.51 -4.29 -10.99
C LEU A 111 -2.32 -5.48 -10.52
N THR A 112 -1.75 -6.69 -10.58
CA THR A 112 -2.41 -7.88 -10.06
C THR A 112 -2.70 -7.72 -8.56
N CYS A 113 -1.71 -7.24 -7.81
CA CYS A 113 -1.87 -7.03 -6.37
C CYS A 113 -2.91 -5.96 -6.07
N ILE A 114 -2.92 -4.87 -6.82
CA ILE A 114 -3.92 -3.81 -6.62
C ILE A 114 -5.31 -4.35 -6.88
N ARG A 115 -5.50 -5.13 -7.94
CA ARG A 115 -6.80 -5.73 -8.24
C ARG A 115 -7.26 -6.66 -7.13
N LEU A 116 -6.36 -7.49 -6.62
CA LEU A 116 -6.68 -8.36 -5.50
C LEU A 116 -7.08 -7.55 -4.26
N ALA A 117 -6.35 -6.47 -3.99
CA ALA A 117 -6.64 -5.61 -2.85
C ALA A 117 -8.01 -4.96 -2.97
N LEU A 118 -8.34 -4.45 -4.16
CA LEU A 118 -9.62 -3.79 -4.37
C LEU A 118 -10.78 -4.79 -4.32
N ASP A 119 -10.58 -6.00 -4.85
CA ASP A 119 -11.59 -7.06 -4.80
C ASP A 119 -11.86 -7.47 -3.35
N GLN A 120 -10.83 -7.63 -2.55
CA GLN A 120 -10.99 -8.01 -1.17
C GLN A 120 -11.75 -6.95 -0.37
N ARG A 121 -11.43 -5.67 -0.60
CA ARG A 121 -12.11 -4.58 0.06
C ARG A 121 -13.58 -4.55 -0.33
N HIS A 122 -13.86 -4.73 -1.63
CA HIS A 122 -15.22 -4.73 -2.16
C HIS A 122 -16.02 -5.91 -1.59
N SER A 123 -15.41 -7.10 -1.55
CA SER A 123 -16.05 -8.28 -0.97
C SER A 123 -16.42 -8.06 0.49
N GLY A 124 -15.57 -7.35 1.24
CA GLY A 124 -15.82 -7.04 2.64
C GLY A 124 -17.05 -6.17 2.84
N ASP A 125 -17.39 -5.38 1.84
CA ASP A 125 -18.54 -4.46 1.92
C ASP A 125 -19.90 -5.16 1.85
N PHE A 126 -19.90 -6.42 1.48
CA PHE A 126 -21.14 -7.20 1.40
C PHE A 126 -21.52 -7.88 2.70
N ARG A 127 -20.81 -7.65 3.76
CA ARG A 127 -21.04 -8.34 5.02
C ARG A 127 -21.71 -7.51 6.08
#